data_3acc4b3e95e523271109e96e1fb97198
#
_entry.id   3acc4b3e95e523271109e96e1fb97198
#
_cell.length_a   1.000
_cell.length_b   1.000
_cell.length_c   1.000
_cell.angle_alpha   90.00
_cell.angle_beta   90.00
_cell.angle_gamma   90.00
#
_symmetry.space_group_name_H-M   'P 1'
#
loop_
_entity.id
_entity.type
_entity.pdbx_description
1 polymer ?
#
loop_
_entity_poly.entity_id
_entity_poly.type
_entity_poly.pdbx_seq_one_letter_code
_entity_poly.pdbx_strand_id
1 'polypeptide(L)'
;MIQQFLKTVPLFRELDDDELTQVLMVGLVRRHPQGAVIIAEGTTGGQLHVIHTGQVRISKLVPGLGEEALTILSPGDFFGEVEFFDGSPSSAAAIAHCDCETLSIPHQEITTLMRERPALSAKFLWAFARTLAGRLRDTNEKMTALLAISRAF
;
A
#
# COMPACT_ATOMS: atom_id res chain seq x y z
N MET A 1 10.59 -11.98 13.72
CA MET A 1 9.11 -12.09 13.72
C MET A 1 8.48 -11.39 12.54
N ILE A 2 8.71 -10.12 12.36
CA ILE A 2 8.22 -9.43 11.15
C ILE A 2 8.76 -10.03 9.86
N GLN A 3 9.99 -10.50 9.87
CA GLN A 3 10.60 -11.11 8.69
C GLN A 3 9.84 -12.35 8.22
N GLN A 4 9.41 -13.21 9.13
CA GLN A 4 8.61 -14.39 8.77
C GLN A 4 7.25 -14.00 8.22
N PHE A 5 6.63 -12.98 8.78
CA PHE A 5 5.38 -12.46 8.25
C PHE A 5 5.57 -11.95 6.82
N LEU A 6 6.62 -11.17 6.56
CA LEU A 6 6.87 -10.60 5.24
C LEU A 6 7.09 -11.66 4.16
N LYS A 7 7.58 -12.83 4.52
CA LYS A 7 7.68 -13.96 3.59
C LYS A 7 6.30 -14.44 3.08
N THR A 8 5.25 -14.18 3.82
CA THR A 8 3.88 -14.52 3.41
C THR A 8 3.22 -13.45 2.58
N VAL A 9 3.80 -12.24 2.54
CA VAL A 9 3.25 -11.10 1.81
C VAL A 9 3.57 -11.26 0.31
N PRO A 10 2.56 -11.19 -0.57
CA PRO A 10 2.80 -11.40 -2.01
C PRO A 10 3.90 -10.51 -2.58
N LEU A 11 4.03 -9.27 -2.09
CA LEU A 11 5.04 -8.32 -2.56
C LEU A 11 6.47 -8.80 -2.32
N PHE A 12 6.71 -9.56 -1.24
CA PHE A 12 8.04 -9.99 -0.81
C PHE A 12 8.27 -11.49 -0.93
N ARG A 13 7.27 -12.24 -1.36
CA ARG A 13 7.30 -13.71 -1.35
C ARG A 13 8.46 -14.30 -2.15
N GLU A 14 8.85 -13.65 -3.24
CA GLU A 14 9.90 -14.13 -4.14
C GLU A 14 11.31 -13.73 -3.67
N LEU A 15 11.42 -12.88 -2.66
CA LEU A 15 12.72 -12.45 -2.14
C LEU A 15 13.36 -13.55 -1.29
N ASP A 16 14.67 -13.72 -1.43
CA ASP A 16 15.41 -14.60 -0.53
C ASP A 16 15.65 -13.91 0.83
N ASP A 17 16.21 -14.65 1.79
CA ASP A 17 16.40 -14.14 3.15
C ASP A 17 17.31 -12.91 3.21
N ASP A 18 18.37 -12.88 2.39
CA ASP A 18 19.27 -11.74 2.33
C ASP A 18 18.58 -10.50 1.73
N GLU A 19 17.88 -10.68 0.65
CA GLU A 19 17.11 -9.60 0.01
C GLU A 19 16.06 -9.04 0.96
N LEU A 20 15.34 -9.89 1.65
CA LEU A 20 14.32 -9.49 2.62
C LEU A 20 14.94 -8.74 3.79
N THR A 21 16.08 -9.19 4.29
CA THR A 21 16.83 -8.50 5.36
C THR A 21 17.21 -7.09 4.91
N GLN A 22 17.63 -6.92 3.68
CA GLN A 22 17.98 -5.61 3.14
C GLN A 22 16.78 -4.66 3.04
N VAL A 23 15.62 -5.17 2.65
CA VAL A 23 14.38 -4.38 2.66
C VAL A 23 14.04 -3.95 4.08
N LEU A 24 14.16 -4.86 5.05
CA LEU A 24 13.90 -4.54 6.46
C LEU A 24 14.86 -3.49 7.01
N MET A 25 16.09 -3.48 6.56
CA MET A 25 17.08 -2.50 7.02
C MET A 25 16.76 -1.07 6.58
N VAL A 26 16.09 -0.89 5.46
CA VAL A 26 15.68 0.44 4.97
C VAL A 26 14.28 0.83 5.43
N GLY A 27 13.51 -0.10 5.96
CA GLY A 27 12.16 0.13 6.45
C GLY A 27 12.10 0.49 7.92
N LEU A 28 10.99 1.08 8.34
CA LEU A 28 10.70 1.42 9.72
C LEU A 28 9.34 0.86 10.11
N VAL A 29 9.31 0.15 11.24
CA VAL A 29 8.06 -0.32 11.83
C VAL A 29 7.43 0.84 12.59
N ARG A 30 6.18 1.16 12.27
CA ARG A 30 5.43 2.26 12.89
C ARG A 30 4.09 1.77 13.40
N ARG A 31 3.70 2.29 14.56
CA ARG A 31 2.40 2.03 15.16
C ARG A 31 1.49 3.23 14.98
N HIS A 32 0.23 2.95 14.67
CA HIS A 32 -0.77 3.98 14.45
C HIS A 32 -2.02 3.66 15.29
N PRO A 33 -2.43 4.56 16.20
CA PRO A 33 -3.67 4.36 16.92
C PRO A 33 -4.88 4.54 16.01
N GLN A 34 -5.99 3.93 16.38
CA GLN A 34 -7.26 4.07 15.65
C GLN A 34 -7.56 5.54 15.37
N GLY A 35 -7.91 5.83 14.12
CA GLY A 35 -8.23 7.18 13.66
C GLY A 35 -7.04 8.03 13.23
N ALA A 36 -5.81 7.56 13.45
CA ALA A 36 -4.62 8.30 13.01
C ALA A 36 -4.57 8.39 11.48
N VAL A 37 -4.23 9.58 10.97
CA VAL A 37 -4.02 9.81 9.55
C VAL A 37 -2.58 9.41 9.23
N ILE A 38 -2.42 8.35 8.46
CA ILE A 38 -1.10 7.84 8.06
C ILE A 38 -0.61 8.60 6.83
N ILE A 39 -1.50 8.78 5.86
CA ILE A 39 -1.26 9.62 4.68
C ILE A 39 -2.46 10.55 4.54
N ALA A 40 -2.20 11.86 4.50
CA ALA A 40 -3.26 12.84 4.24
C ALA A 40 -3.45 13.03 2.73
N GLU A 41 -4.70 13.19 2.30
CA GLU A 41 -5.02 13.50 0.90
C GLU A 41 -4.28 14.76 0.44
N GLY A 42 -3.72 14.72 -0.75
CA GLY A 42 -2.99 15.86 -1.33
C GLY A 42 -1.55 16.00 -0.89
N THR A 43 -1.05 15.15 0.01
CA THR A 43 0.36 15.20 0.42
C THR A 43 1.26 14.49 -0.59
N THR A 44 2.49 15.00 -0.69
CA THR A 44 3.58 14.33 -1.41
C THR A 44 4.52 13.73 -0.37
N GLY A 45 5.09 12.59 -0.64
CA GLY A 45 5.96 12.03 0.39
C GLY A 45 6.63 10.73 0.05
N GLY A 46 6.03 9.93 -0.75
CA GLY A 46 6.70 8.76 -1.29
C GLY A 46 7.17 7.75 -0.27
N GLN A 47 6.29 7.30 0.61
CA GLN A 47 6.55 6.11 1.42
C GLN A 47 5.56 5.01 1.03
N LEU A 48 6.11 3.80 0.88
CA LEU A 48 5.31 2.61 0.75
C LEU A 48 5.05 2.03 2.14
N HIS A 49 3.80 1.71 2.44
CA HIS A 49 3.42 1.14 3.73
C HIS A 49 2.86 -0.28 3.52
N VAL A 50 3.39 -1.23 4.27
CA VAL A 50 2.88 -2.61 4.29
C VAL A 50 2.23 -2.86 5.64
N ILE A 51 1.00 -3.32 5.66
CA ILE A 51 0.27 -3.56 6.92
C ILE A 51 0.73 -4.87 7.53
N HIS A 52 1.22 -4.79 8.77
CA HIS A 52 1.60 -5.96 9.56
C HIS A 52 0.44 -6.44 10.43
N THR A 53 -0.17 -5.52 11.18
CA THR A 53 -1.33 -5.82 12.04
C THR A 53 -2.37 -4.71 11.91
N GLY A 54 -3.62 -5.06 12.16
CA GLY A 54 -4.73 -4.13 12.11
C GLY A 54 -5.25 -3.88 10.71
N GLN A 55 -5.98 -2.80 10.52
CA GLN A 55 -6.61 -2.45 9.26
C GLN A 55 -6.45 -0.96 8.99
N VAL A 56 -6.34 -0.61 7.71
CA VAL A 56 -6.23 0.78 7.23
C VAL A 56 -7.35 1.01 6.22
N ARG A 57 -8.09 2.11 6.40
CA ARG A 57 -9.07 2.51 5.38
C ARG A 57 -8.47 3.56 4.46
N ILE A 58 -8.69 3.38 3.18
CA ILE A 58 -8.39 4.36 2.17
C ILE A 58 -9.67 5.14 1.95
N SER A 59 -9.64 6.45 2.17
CA SER A 59 -10.84 7.27 2.15
C SER A 59 -10.61 8.58 1.41
N LYS A 60 -11.73 9.19 1.01
CA LYS A 60 -11.73 10.45 0.29
C LYS A 60 -12.81 11.36 0.85
N LEU A 61 -12.50 12.65 0.92
CA LEU A 61 -13.52 13.66 1.23
C LEU A 61 -14.33 13.91 -0.01
N VAL A 62 -15.63 13.59 0.08
CA VAL A 62 -16.56 13.82 -1.02
C VAL A 62 -17.42 15.04 -0.68
N PRO A 63 -17.46 16.08 -1.53
CA PRO A 63 -18.28 17.26 -1.26
C PRO A 63 -19.73 16.90 -0.99
N GLY A 64 -20.26 17.39 0.14
CA GLY A 64 -21.64 17.12 0.57
C GLY A 64 -21.85 15.80 1.30
N LEU A 65 -20.89 14.89 1.29
CA LEU A 65 -21.01 13.57 1.92
C LEU A 65 -20.01 13.35 3.06
N GLY A 66 -18.92 14.14 3.11
CA GLY A 66 -17.87 13.96 4.11
C GLY A 66 -16.87 12.88 3.71
N GLU A 67 -16.28 12.21 4.72
CA GLU A 67 -15.32 11.15 4.49
C GLU A 67 -16.03 9.87 4.02
N GLU A 68 -15.61 9.37 2.86
CA GLU A 68 -16.13 8.12 2.29
C GLU A 68 -14.99 7.10 2.16
N ALA A 69 -15.16 5.95 2.77
CA ALA A 69 -14.18 4.87 2.66
C ALA A 69 -14.29 4.21 1.29
N LEU A 70 -13.17 4.22 0.55
CA LEU A 70 -13.09 3.57 -0.77
C LEU A 70 -12.80 2.08 -0.63
N THR A 71 -11.95 1.73 0.31
CA THR A 71 -11.59 0.33 0.59
C THR A 71 -10.97 0.22 1.99
N ILE A 72 -11.01 -0.99 2.53
CA ILE A 72 -10.34 -1.34 3.79
C ILE A 72 -9.28 -2.38 3.48
N LEU A 73 -8.05 -2.07 3.88
CA LEU A 73 -6.89 -2.92 3.67
C LEU A 73 -6.57 -3.68 4.96
N SER A 74 -6.04 -4.88 4.81
CA SER A 74 -5.78 -5.84 5.89
C SER A 74 -4.30 -6.24 5.91
N PRO A 75 -3.84 -6.99 6.93
CA PRO A 75 -2.45 -7.44 6.98
C PRO A 75 -2.00 -8.13 5.69
N GLY A 76 -0.82 -7.77 5.21
CA GLY A 76 -0.27 -8.21 3.94
C GLY A 76 -0.56 -7.29 2.77
N ASP A 77 -1.52 -6.39 2.90
CA ASP A 77 -1.79 -5.37 1.89
C ASP A 77 -0.81 -4.20 2.05
N PHE A 78 -0.67 -3.42 0.97
CA PHE A 78 0.15 -2.22 0.99
C PHE A 78 -0.62 -1.02 0.44
N PHE A 79 -0.16 0.17 0.80
CA PHE A 79 -0.72 1.44 0.31
C PHE A 79 0.39 2.49 0.16
N GLY A 80 0.07 3.60 -0.49
CA GLY A 80 1.04 4.65 -0.81
C GLY A 80 1.84 4.37 -2.07
N GLU A 81 1.45 3.36 -2.83
CA GLU A 81 2.17 2.88 -4.01
C GLU A 81 2.10 3.84 -5.19
N VAL A 82 0.96 4.50 -5.38
CA VAL A 82 0.79 5.39 -6.54
C VAL A 82 1.74 6.56 -6.44
N GLU A 83 1.76 7.23 -5.31
CA GLU A 83 2.63 8.36 -5.02
C GLU A 83 4.09 7.93 -5.01
N PHE A 84 4.34 6.71 -4.55
CA PHE A 84 5.68 6.13 -4.50
C PHE A 84 6.31 6.04 -5.89
N PHE A 85 5.52 5.64 -6.90
CA PHE A 85 6.03 5.43 -8.26
C PHE A 85 5.93 6.65 -9.16
N ASP A 86 4.82 7.39 -9.13
CA ASP A 86 4.64 8.49 -10.09
C ASP A 86 4.95 9.87 -9.51
N GLY A 87 5.17 9.97 -8.19
CA GLY A 87 5.52 11.23 -7.53
C GLY A 87 4.36 12.21 -7.40
N SER A 88 3.17 11.83 -7.76
CA SER A 88 1.99 12.70 -7.65
C SER A 88 1.53 12.83 -6.19
N PRO A 89 0.76 13.87 -5.85
CA PRO A 89 0.13 13.97 -4.54
C PRO A 89 -0.88 12.83 -4.31
N SER A 90 -1.05 12.46 -3.05
CA SER A 90 -2.01 11.40 -2.67
C SER A 90 -3.41 11.77 -3.09
N SER A 91 -4.05 10.89 -3.84
CA SER A 91 -5.44 11.06 -4.32
C SER A 91 -6.48 10.73 -3.24
N ALA A 92 -6.07 10.07 -2.16
CA ALA A 92 -6.92 9.68 -1.06
C ALA A 92 -6.12 9.68 0.24
N ALA A 93 -6.82 9.67 1.38
CA ALA A 93 -6.19 9.53 2.68
C ALA A 93 -6.07 8.06 3.07
N ALA A 94 -5.06 7.73 3.86
CA ALA A 94 -4.93 6.44 4.54
C ALA A 94 -5.06 6.67 6.04
N ILE A 95 -6.06 6.05 6.65
CA ILE A 95 -6.41 6.27 8.06
C ILE A 95 -6.44 4.93 8.77
N ALA A 96 -5.86 4.88 9.96
CA ALA A 96 -5.91 3.68 10.79
C ALA A 96 -7.37 3.38 11.17
N HIS A 97 -7.92 2.31 10.61
CA HIS A 97 -9.30 1.90 10.87
C HIS A 97 -9.46 1.33 12.27
N CYS A 98 -8.42 0.71 12.76
CA CYS A 98 -8.22 0.28 14.15
C CYS A 98 -6.75 0.48 14.48
N ASP A 99 -6.32 0.20 15.71
CA ASP A 99 -4.89 0.21 16.03
C ASP A 99 -4.15 -0.71 15.07
N CYS A 100 -3.11 -0.20 14.43
CA CYS A 100 -2.38 -0.96 13.43
C CYS A 100 -0.89 -0.71 13.49
N GLU A 101 -0.14 -1.64 12.90
CA GLU A 101 1.30 -1.55 12.75
C GLU A 101 1.66 -1.73 11.27
N THR A 102 2.51 -0.86 10.76
CA THR A 102 2.95 -0.90 9.37
C THR A 102 4.46 -0.93 9.28
N LEU A 103 4.97 -1.54 8.21
CA LEU A 103 6.35 -1.35 7.77
C LEU A 103 6.33 -0.22 6.74
N SER A 104 6.98 0.89 7.08
CA SER A 104 7.10 2.05 6.20
C SER A 104 8.43 2.02 5.47
N ILE A 105 8.41 2.06 4.15
CA ILE A 105 9.60 1.96 3.31
C ILE A 105 9.75 3.28 2.54
N PRO A 106 10.77 4.09 2.87
CA PRO A 106 11.00 5.35 2.17
C PRO A 106 11.41 5.13 0.71
N HIS A 107 10.92 5.99 -0.17
CA HIS A 107 11.16 5.91 -1.61
C HIS A 107 12.65 5.93 -1.96
N GLN A 108 13.41 6.86 -1.40
CA GLN A 108 14.82 7.01 -1.74
C GLN A 108 15.64 5.78 -1.38
N GLU A 109 15.43 5.24 -0.19
CA GLU A 109 16.19 4.10 0.31
C GLU A 109 15.91 2.84 -0.48
N ILE A 110 14.64 2.55 -0.78
CA ILE A 110 14.31 1.36 -1.57
C ILE A 110 14.75 1.52 -3.02
N THR A 111 14.68 2.72 -3.57
CA THR A 111 15.14 2.98 -4.94
C THR A 111 16.63 2.76 -5.07
N THR A 112 17.41 3.23 -4.08
CA THR A 112 18.86 3.00 -4.03
C THR A 112 19.17 1.49 -3.95
N LEU A 113 18.48 0.79 -3.06
CA LEU A 113 18.65 -0.66 -2.91
C LEU A 113 18.33 -1.39 -4.22
N MET A 114 17.27 -1.01 -4.90
CA MET A 114 16.86 -1.61 -6.17
C MET A 114 17.89 -1.38 -7.28
N ARG A 115 18.52 -0.21 -7.30
CA ARG A 115 19.60 0.08 -8.28
C ARG A 115 20.84 -0.77 -8.02
N GLU A 116 21.16 -1.00 -6.75
CA GLU A 116 22.31 -1.81 -6.35
C GLU A 116 22.06 -3.31 -6.49
N ARG A 117 20.81 -3.74 -6.45
CA ARG A 117 20.41 -5.15 -6.47
C ARG A 117 19.38 -5.41 -7.58
N PRO A 118 19.82 -5.57 -8.85
CA PRO A 118 18.88 -5.79 -9.97
C PRO A 118 17.97 -7.02 -9.81
N ALA A 119 18.47 -8.10 -9.22
CA ALA A 119 17.66 -9.29 -8.99
C ALA A 119 16.52 -9.04 -8.01
N LEU A 120 16.80 -8.32 -6.92
CA LEU A 120 15.79 -7.88 -5.96
C LEU A 120 14.78 -6.98 -6.64
N SER A 121 15.25 -6.02 -7.41
CA SER A 121 14.42 -5.07 -8.15
C SER A 121 13.44 -5.79 -9.09
N ALA A 122 13.92 -6.77 -9.85
CA ALA A 122 13.08 -7.53 -10.78
C ALA A 122 11.96 -8.28 -10.04
N LYS A 123 12.29 -8.96 -8.96
CA LYS A 123 11.31 -9.70 -8.14
C LYS A 123 10.26 -8.78 -7.52
N PHE A 124 10.72 -7.67 -6.96
CA PHE A 124 9.87 -6.68 -6.30
C PHE A 124 8.90 -6.04 -7.30
N LEU A 125 9.40 -5.55 -8.43
CA LEU A 125 8.58 -4.88 -9.43
C LEU A 125 7.59 -5.84 -10.08
N TRP A 126 7.98 -7.10 -10.32
CA TRP A 126 7.08 -8.10 -10.88
C TRP A 126 5.93 -8.41 -9.93
N ALA A 127 6.23 -8.60 -8.64
CA ALA A 127 5.20 -8.83 -7.63
C ALA A 127 4.27 -7.62 -7.49
N PHE A 128 4.84 -6.43 -7.58
CA PHE A 128 4.10 -5.17 -7.53
C PHE A 128 3.13 -5.08 -8.71
N ALA A 129 3.61 -5.34 -9.91
CA ALA A 129 2.79 -5.30 -11.12
C ALA A 129 1.61 -6.29 -11.04
N ARG A 130 1.84 -7.50 -10.54
CA ARG A 130 0.76 -8.48 -10.34
C ARG A 130 -0.29 -7.99 -9.36
N THR A 131 0.11 -7.41 -8.25
CA THR A 131 -0.81 -6.89 -7.23
C THR A 131 -1.62 -5.73 -7.78
N LEU A 132 -0.98 -4.80 -8.50
CA LEU A 132 -1.68 -3.68 -9.12
C LEU A 132 -2.64 -4.14 -10.22
N ALA A 133 -2.27 -5.16 -11.00
CA ALA A 133 -3.17 -5.75 -11.99
C ALA A 133 -4.43 -6.35 -11.33
N GLY A 134 -4.27 -7.02 -10.20
CA GLY A 134 -5.39 -7.54 -9.40
C GLY A 134 -6.29 -6.43 -8.88
N ARG A 135 -5.70 -5.38 -8.32
CA ARG A 135 -6.45 -4.22 -7.83
C ARG A 135 -7.22 -3.52 -8.95
N LEU A 136 -6.61 -3.39 -10.12
CA LEU A 136 -7.28 -2.79 -11.28
C LEU A 136 -8.46 -3.64 -11.72
N ARG A 137 -8.32 -4.96 -11.75
CA ARG A 137 -9.42 -5.86 -12.09
C ARG A 137 -10.57 -5.72 -11.11
N ASP A 138 -10.27 -5.70 -9.80
CA ASP A 138 -11.28 -5.52 -8.75
C ASP A 138 -12.00 -4.18 -8.89
N THR A 139 -11.28 -3.12 -9.18
CA THR A 139 -11.85 -1.79 -9.42
C THR A 139 -12.75 -1.77 -10.64
N ASN A 140 -12.36 -2.43 -11.72
CA ASN A 140 -13.17 -2.54 -12.94
C ASN A 140 -14.46 -3.32 -12.67
N GLU A 141 -14.40 -4.38 -11.88
CA GLU A 141 -15.60 -5.14 -11.48
C GLU A 141 -16.57 -4.28 -10.67
N LYS A 142 -16.04 -3.52 -9.69
CA LYS A 142 -16.85 -2.59 -8.90
C LYS A 142 -17.49 -1.52 -9.78
N MET A 143 -16.74 -0.98 -10.73
CA MET A 143 -17.25 0.02 -11.66
C MET A 143 -18.37 -0.56 -12.53
N THR A 144 -18.19 -1.76 -13.04
CA THR A 144 -19.21 -2.47 -13.82
C THR A 144 -20.48 -2.66 -13.00
N ALA A 145 -20.36 -3.06 -11.74
CA ALA A 145 -21.51 -3.21 -10.84
C ALA A 145 -22.23 -1.89 -10.61
N LEU A 146 -21.50 -0.79 -10.39
CA LEU A 146 -22.08 0.54 -10.21
C LEU A 146 -22.82 1.01 -11.46
N LEU A 147 -22.27 0.78 -12.65
CA LEU A 147 -22.91 1.12 -13.90
C LEU A 147 -24.20 0.33 -14.10
N ALA A 148 -24.24 -0.94 -13.75
CA ALA A 148 -25.42 -1.77 -13.82
C ALA A 148 -26.53 -1.25 -12.89
N ILE A 149 -26.17 -0.88 -11.65
CA ILE A 149 -27.11 -0.28 -10.70
C ILE A 149 -27.63 1.06 -11.22
N SER A 150 -26.75 1.91 -11.73
CA SER A 150 -27.10 3.22 -12.26
C SER A 150 -28.11 3.13 -13.42
N ARG A 151 -27.99 2.12 -14.27
CA ARG A 151 -28.91 1.92 -15.41
C ARG A 151 -30.22 1.25 -15.02
N ALA A 152 -30.32 0.63 -13.86
CA ALA A 152 -31.53 -0.01 -13.36
C ALA A 152 -32.55 1.04 -12.84
N PHE A 153 -32.08 2.23 -12.55
CA PHE A 153 -32.90 3.35 -12.06
C PHE A 153 -32.80 4.54 -13.00
#